data_9ffdd98e0b49dddf33069374db4e57bb
#
_entry.id   9ffdd98e0b49dddf33069374db4e57bb
#
_cell.length_a   1.000
_cell.length_b   1.000
_cell.length_c   1.000
_cell.angle_alpha   90.00
_cell.angle_beta   90.00
_cell.angle_gamma   90.00
#
_symmetry.space_group_name_H-M   'P 1'
#
loop_
_entity.id
_entity.type
_entity.pdbx_description
1 polymer ?
#
loop_
_entity_poly.entity_id
_entity_poly.type
_entity_poly.pdbx_seq_one_letter_code
_entity_poly.pdbx_strand_id
1 'polypeptide(L)'
;MEFKISKELIQQLEQLIQNKDDNQLEVLLNDLHHADIAEILDELDFDEATYIFKVLDSEKTAEILLELEDDLRENILNRLSPKEIAEELDELETNDAADI
;
A
#
# COMPACT_ATOMS: atom_id res chain seq x y z
N MET A 1 13.47 -5.27 16.86
CA MET A 1 14.10 -5.83 15.64
C MET A 1 13.65 -5.03 14.44
N GLU A 2 14.58 -4.54 13.66
CA GLU A 2 14.24 -3.73 12.51
C GLU A 2 13.76 -4.61 11.35
N PHE A 3 12.70 -4.17 10.70
CA PHE A 3 12.23 -4.80 9.48
C PHE A 3 13.22 -4.50 8.36
N LYS A 4 13.59 -5.53 7.62
CA LYS A 4 14.46 -5.36 6.46
C LYS A 4 13.81 -5.96 5.24
N ILE A 5 13.74 -5.16 4.17
CA ILE A 5 13.24 -5.63 2.91
C ILE A 5 14.31 -6.52 2.28
N SER A 6 13.98 -7.78 2.08
CA SER A 6 14.88 -8.72 1.42
C SER A 6 14.46 -8.90 -0.03
N LYS A 7 15.42 -9.29 -0.85
CA LYS A 7 15.15 -9.61 -2.25
C LYS A 7 14.14 -10.75 -2.37
N GLU A 8 14.24 -11.70 -1.44
CA GLU A 8 13.32 -12.84 -1.40
C GLU A 8 11.89 -12.41 -1.13
N LEU A 9 11.70 -11.45 -0.23
CA LEU A 9 10.38 -10.93 0.07
C LEU A 9 9.78 -10.23 -1.16
N ILE A 10 10.56 -9.42 -1.84
CA ILE A 10 10.10 -8.74 -3.05
C ILE A 10 9.72 -9.75 -4.14
N GLN A 11 10.53 -10.77 -4.33
CA GLN A 11 10.23 -11.82 -5.31
C GLN A 11 8.97 -12.58 -4.96
N GLN A 12 8.75 -12.85 -3.68
CA GLN A 12 7.55 -13.52 -3.21
C GLN A 12 6.32 -12.68 -3.51
N LEU A 13 6.39 -11.38 -3.23
CA LEU A 13 5.29 -10.46 -3.50
C LEU A 13 4.98 -10.37 -5.00
N GLU A 14 6.03 -10.28 -5.82
CA GLU A 14 5.84 -10.26 -7.27
C GLU A 14 5.17 -11.52 -7.78
N GLN A 15 5.55 -12.67 -7.22
CA GLN A 15 4.95 -13.95 -7.58
C GLN A 15 3.46 -13.96 -7.24
N LEU A 16 3.10 -13.48 -6.04
CA LEU A 16 1.71 -13.42 -5.62
C LEU A 16 0.90 -12.45 -6.48
N ILE A 17 1.51 -11.36 -6.90
CA ILE A 17 0.86 -10.40 -7.80
C ILE A 17 0.58 -11.05 -9.16
N GLN A 18 1.55 -11.76 -9.70
CA GLN A 18 1.40 -12.45 -10.99
C GLN A 18 0.31 -13.51 -10.92
N ASN A 19 0.20 -14.21 -9.80
CA ASN A 19 -0.80 -15.24 -9.60
C ASN A 19 -2.15 -14.66 -9.18
N LYS A 20 -2.22 -13.37 -8.92
CA LYS A 20 -3.41 -12.68 -8.43
C LYS A 20 -3.95 -13.30 -7.14
N ASP A 21 -3.02 -13.67 -6.26
CA ASP A 21 -3.34 -14.28 -4.99
C ASP A 21 -3.56 -13.20 -3.93
N ASP A 22 -4.67 -12.50 -4.05
CA ASP A 22 -5.00 -11.35 -3.21
C ASP A 22 -5.08 -11.71 -1.73
N ASN A 23 -5.62 -12.89 -1.42
CA ASN A 23 -5.75 -13.34 -0.04
C ASN A 23 -4.40 -13.50 0.65
N GLN A 24 -3.43 -14.08 -0.05
CA GLN A 24 -2.09 -14.26 0.49
C GLN A 24 -1.35 -12.94 0.63
N LEU A 25 -1.53 -12.05 -0.35
CA LEU A 25 -0.97 -10.70 -0.26
C LEU A 25 -1.50 -9.97 0.97
N GLU A 26 -2.80 -10.04 1.17
CA GLU A 26 -3.45 -9.38 2.31
C GLU A 26 -2.96 -9.94 3.64
N VAL A 27 -2.89 -11.27 3.76
CA VAL A 27 -2.43 -11.93 4.97
C VAL A 27 -0.98 -11.53 5.27
N LEU A 28 -0.12 -11.56 4.26
CA LEU A 28 1.30 -11.25 4.44
C LEU A 28 1.50 -9.79 4.83
N LEU A 29 0.81 -8.89 4.15
CA LEU A 29 0.99 -7.45 4.35
C LEU A 29 0.30 -6.93 5.61
N ASN A 30 -0.79 -7.56 6.04
CA ASN A 30 -1.48 -7.13 7.25
C ASN A 30 -0.65 -7.32 8.53
N ASP A 31 0.33 -8.22 8.48
CA ASP A 31 1.25 -8.41 9.60
C ASP A 31 2.31 -7.33 9.70
N LEU A 32 2.45 -6.51 8.67
CA LEU A 32 3.48 -5.48 8.60
C LEU A 32 2.94 -4.11 8.99
N HIS A 33 3.83 -3.27 9.50
CA HIS A 33 3.51 -1.89 9.81
C HIS A 33 3.36 -1.10 8.50
N HIS A 34 2.52 -0.06 8.50
CA HIS A 34 2.29 0.72 7.29
C HIS A 34 3.58 1.36 6.74
N ALA A 35 4.49 1.76 7.61
CA ALA A 35 5.77 2.32 7.16
C ALA A 35 6.61 1.28 6.41
N ASP A 36 6.58 0.02 6.87
CA ASP A 36 7.30 -1.06 6.21
C ASP A 36 6.70 -1.38 4.85
N ILE A 37 5.38 -1.34 4.75
CA ILE A 37 4.69 -1.55 3.49
C ILE A 37 5.05 -0.44 2.50
N ALA A 38 5.10 0.80 2.98
CA ALA A 38 5.50 1.93 2.12
C ALA A 38 6.90 1.71 1.54
N GLU A 39 7.83 1.23 2.34
CA GLU A 39 9.18 0.91 1.84
C GLU A 39 9.16 -0.20 0.79
N ILE A 40 8.32 -1.21 1.00
CA ILE A 40 8.16 -2.30 0.03
C ILE A 40 7.64 -1.74 -1.29
N LEU A 41 6.65 -0.85 -1.24
CA LEU A 41 6.08 -0.27 -2.45
C LEU A 41 7.11 0.56 -3.22
N ASP A 42 8.03 1.21 -2.53
CA ASP A 42 9.11 1.95 -3.16
C ASP A 42 10.06 1.04 -3.95
N GLU A 43 10.16 -0.22 -3.56
CA GLU A 43 11.03 -1.20 -4.23
C GLU A 43 10.37 -1.88 -5.43
N LEU A 44 9.05 -1.75 -5.55
CA LEU A 44 8.29 -2.33 -6.67
C LEU A 44 8.10 -1.29 -7.77
N ASP A 45 7.75 -1.76 -8.98
CA ASP A 45 7.38 -0.80 -10.03
C ASP A 45 5.99 -0.22 -9.73
N PHE A 46 5.60 0.81 -10.49
CA PHE A 46 4.35 1.52 -10.24
C PHE A 46 3.11 0.62 -10.39
N ASP A 47 3.15 -0.30 -11.34
CA ASP A 47 2.02 -1.21 -11.56
C ASP A 47 1.85 -2.19 -10.40
N GLU A 48 2.96 -2.74 -9.94
CA GLU A 48 2.95 -3.68 -8.81
C GLU A 48 2.55 -2.99 -7.51
N ALA A 49 3.10 -1.81 -7.28
CA ALA A 49 2.76 -1.02 -6.10
C ALA A 49 1.28 -0.68 -6.09
N THR A 50 0.73 -0.28 -7.23
CA THR A 50 -0.69 0.04 -7.36
C THR A 50 -1.56 -1.19 -7.09
N TYR A 51 -1.14 -2.34 -7.60
CA TYR A 51 -1.87 -3.59 -7.37
C TYR A 51 -1.99 -3.89 -5.87
N ILE A 52 -0.88 -3.81 -5.15
CA ILE A 52 -0.86 -4.03 -3.71
C ILE A 52 -1.75 -3.01 -3.00
N PHE A 53 -1.65 -1.75 -3.40
CA PHE A 53 -2.45 -0.67 -2.81
C PHE A 53 -3.95 -0.96 -2.94
N LYS A 54 -4.37 -1.50 -4.09
CA LYS A 54 -5.78 -1.82 -4.32
C LYS A 54 -6.25 -3.06 -3.58
N VAL A 55 -5.34 -3.97 -3.25
CA VAL A 55 -5.67 -5.19 -2.50
C VAL A 55 -5.97 -4.89 -1.04
N LEU A 56 -5.24 -3.94 -0.47
CA LEU A 56 -5.40 -3.57 0.93
C LEU A 56 -6.64 -2.68 1.11
N ASP A 57 -7.21 -2.70 2.33
CA ASP A 57 -8.37 -1.85 2.59
C ASP A 57 -7.94 -0.38 2.74
N SER A 58 -8.91 0.53 2.60
CA SER A 58 -8.64 1.96 2.57
C SER A 58 -8.14 2.50 3.90
N GLU A 59 -8.51 1.88 4.99
CA GLU A 59 -8.04 2.27 6.31
C GLU A 59 -6.52 2.13 6.42
N LYS A 60 -6.00 1.03 5.92
CA LYS A 60 -4.56 0.78 5.93
C LYS A 60 -3.83 1.60 4.87
N THR A 61 -4.38 1.68 3.68
CA THR A 61 -3.74 2.39 2.58
C THR A 61 -3.69 3.90 2.80
N ALA A 62 -4.65 4.47 3.53
CA ALA A 62 -4.60 5.88 3.87
C ALA A 62 -3.35 6.20 4.69
N GLU A 63 -3.00 5.35 5.65
CA GLU A 63 -1.79 5.52 6.44
C GLU A 63 -0.53 5.30 5.59
N ILE A 64 -0.55 4.30 4.72
CA ILE A 64 0.55 4.02 3.81
C ILE A 64 0.80 5.23 2.89
N LEU A 65 -0.27 5.82 2.41
CA LEU A 65 -0.19 6.96 1.48
C LEU A 65 0.61 8.11 2.07
N LEU A 66 0.46 8.36 3.37
CA LEU A 66 1.19 9.42 4.06
C LEU A 66 2.69 9.13 4.18
N GLU A 67 3.07 7.86 4.09
CA GLU A 67 4.46 7.43 4.22
C GLU A 67 5.18 7.30 2.87
N LEU A 68 4.43 7.32 1.76
CA LEU A 68 5.01 7.16 0.42
C LEU A 68 5.77 8.40 -0.02
N GLU A 69 6.77 8.19 -0.88
CA GLU A 69 7.45 9.29 -1.54
C GLU A 69 6.49 9.96 -2.53
N ASP A 70 6.73 11.24 -2.78
CA ASP A 70 5.82 12.07 -3.58
C ASP A 70 5.55 11.48 -4.97
N ASP A 71 6.60 11.02 -5.66
CA ASP A 71 6.46 10.46 -7.00
C ASP A 71 5.58 9.22 -7.03
N LEU A 72 5.83 8.31 -6.09
CA LEU A 72 5.06 7.07 -6.02
C LEU A 72 3.62 7.35 -5.63
N ARG A 73 3.42 8.21 -4.65
CA ARG A 73 2.08 8.59 -4.20
C ARG A 73 1.28 9.18 -5.35
N GLU A 74 1.88 10.09 -6.10
CA GLU A 74 1.23 10.72 -7.23
C GLU A 74 0.87 9.70 -8.32
N ASN A 75 1.79 8.79 -8.61
CA ASN A 75 1.55 7.73 -9.59
C ASN A 75 0.40 6.81 -9.18
N ILE A 76 0.37 6.43 -7.92
CA ILE A 76 -0.72 5.57 -7.41
C ILE A 76 -2.06 6.31 -7.50
N LEU A 77 -2.10 7.56 -7.04
CA LEU A 77 -3.33 8.35 -7.06
C LEU A 77 -3.86 8.53 -8.49
N ASN A 78 -2.97 8.70 -9.45
CA ASN A 78 -3.37 8.84 -10.85
C ASN A 78 -3.95 7.56 -11.44
N ARG A 79 -3.67 6.42 -10.83
CA ARG A 79 -4.16 5.12 -11.28
C ARG A 79 -5.43 4.68 -10.56
N LEU A 80 -5.83 5.41 -9.54
CA LEU A 80 -7.07 5.12 -8.80
C LEU A 80 -8.26 5.79 -9.48
N SER A 81 -9.43 5.16 -9.33
CA SER A 81 -10.68 5.78 -9.79
C SER A 81 -11.09 6.92 -8.85
N PRO A 82 -11.94 7.83 -9.30
CA PRO A 82 -12.45 8.89 -8.40
C PRO A 82 -13.09 8.35 -7.13
N LYS A 83 -13.77 7.21 -7.22
CA LYS A 83 -14.38 6.57 -6.06
C LYS A 83 -13.32 6.09 -5.07
N GLU A 84 -12.25 5.48 -5.57
CA GLU A 84 -11.16 5.01 -4.72
C GLU A 84 -10.45 6.17 -4.04
N ILE A 85 -10.24 7.27 -4.77
CA ILE A 85 -9.65 8.47 -4.20
C ILE A 85 -10.53 9.04 -3.10
N ALA A 86 -11.84 9.08 -3.32
CA ALA A 86 -12.78 9.57 -2.33
C ALA A 86 -12.74 8.72 -1.05
N GLU A 87 -12.63 7.42 -1.18
CA GLU A 87 -12.53 6.52 -0.02
C GLU A 87 -11.27 6.80 0.80
N GLU A 88 -10.14 7.05 0.12
CA GLU A 88 -8.89 7.39 0.80
C GLU A 88 -9.01 8.73 1.54
N LEU A 89 -9.61 9.72 0.91
CA LEU A 89 -9.79 11.04 1.54
C LEU A 89 -10.70 10.95 2.76
N ASP A 90 -11.75 10.14 2.70
CA ASP A 90 -12.66 9.92 3.83
C ASP A 90 -11.90 9.35 5.02
N GLU A 91 -11.01 8.40 4.79
CA GLU A 91 -10.22 7.80 5.86
C GLU A 91 -9.25 8.81 6.47
N LEU A 92 -8.64 9.63 5.65
CA LEU A 92 -7.73 10.67 6.13
C LEU A 92 -8.46 11.71 6.97
N GLU A 93 -9.66 12.12 6.56
CA GLU A 93 -10.48 13.06 7.31
C GLU A 93 -10.91 12.47 8.65
N THR A 94 -11.25 11.19 8.66
CA THR A 94 -11.64 10.49 9.88
C THR A 94 -10.48 10.46 10.87
N ASN A 95 -9.27 10.20 10.38
CA ASN A 95 -8.07 10.19 11.22
C ASN A 95 -7.80 11.57 11.81
N ASP A 96 -7.97 12.62 11.02
CA ASP A 96 -7.80 14.00 11.48
C ASP A 96 -8.82 14.33 12.57
N ALA A 97 -10.07 13.91 12.38
CA ALA A 97 -11.13 14.14 13.36
C ALA A 97 -10.84 13.43 14.68
N ALA A 98 -10.20 12.28 14.62
CA ALA A 98 -9.86 11.50 15.81
C ALA A 98 -8.80 12.19 16.67
N ASP A 99 -8.02 13.07 16.10
CA ASP A 99 -6.95 13.81 16.79
C ASP A 99 -7.48 14.98 17.62
N ILE A 100 -8.73 15.30 17.50
CA ILE A 100 -9.32 16.43 18.23
C ILE A 100 -9.79 16.01 19.66
#